data_d450ab333d63278a4952db1a6dab404a
#
_entry.id   d450ab333d63278a4952db1a6dab404a
#
_cell.length_a   1.000
_cell.length_b   1.000
_cell.length_c   1.000
_cell.angle_alpha   90.00
_cell.angle_beta   90.00
_cell.angle_gamma   90.00
#
_symmetry.space_group_name_H-M   'P 1'
#
loop_
_entity.id
_entity.type
_entity.pdbx_description
1 polymer ?
#
loop_
_entity_poly.entity_id
_entity_poly.type
_entity_poly.pdbx_seq_one_letter_code
_entity_poly.pdbx_strand_id
1 'polypeptide(L)'
;GSLTQTFGLVKPEDATLSFDYFRTQFYNQVVADQEYSATEVMFYNTDGRSYTDTYQVDFNWTPVERLDIFATYRYTDSSMTLDRPDGGRVQVERPLVSRYKALLNIQYATRFRRWTFDATAQLNGPMRLPSQTGDPTVTELSPKYPVFFAQVSRKIKKLDLYLGCENIGNYKQEHPILAADQPFSTAFNSSVVWGPLRGRKFYIGLRWNLY
;
A
#
# COMPACT_ATOMS: atom_id res chain seq x y z
N GLY A 1 -8.92 -19.00 1.92
CA GLY A 1 -9.99 -19.19 2.92
C GLY A 1 -10.23 -17.92 3.68
N SER A 2 -11.45 -17.67 4.13
CA SER A 2 -11.81 -16.53 4.98
C SER A 2 -12.56 -17.01 6.21
N LEU A 3 -12.38 -16.33 7.33
CA LEU A 3 -13.12 -16.52 8.58
C LEU A 3 -13.59 -15.16 9.06
N THR A 4 -14.90 -15.02 9.30
CA THR A 4 -15.50 -13.80 9.84
C THR A 4 -16.11 -14.08 11.19
N GLN A 5 -15.79 -13.29 12.21
CA GLN A 5 -16.34 -13.36 13.54
C GLN A 5 -16.99 -12.03 13.89
N THR A 6 -18.26 -12.06 14.31
CA THR A 6 -19.01 -10.87 14.75
C THR A 6 -19.07 -10.85 16.26
N PHE A 7 -18.80 -9.68 16.87
CA PHE A 7 -18.83 -9.46 18.30
C PHE A 7 -19.83 -8.36 18.64
N GLY A 8 -20.60 -8.55 19.70
CA GLY A 8 -21.37 -7.48 20.34
C GLY A 8 -20.60 -6.94 21.54
N LEU A 9 -20.12 -5.71 21.48
CA LEU A 9 -19.50 -5.04 22.62
C LEU A 9 -20.53 -4.29 23.48
N VAL A 10 -21.52 -3.68 22.84
CA VAL A 10 -22.65 -3.02 23.48
C VAL A 10 -23.98 -3.58 22.93
N LYS A 11 -24.01 -3.85 21.62
CA LYS A 11 -25.04 -4.60 20.90
C LYS A 11 -24.37 -5.64 20.01
N PRO A 12 -25.00 -6.81 19.76
CA PRO A 12 -24.39 -7.92 19.02
C PRO A 12 -23.89 -7.58 17.60
N GLU A 13 -24.32 -6.46 17.02
CA GLU A 13 -24.06 -6.09 15.63
C GLU A 13 -23.03 -4.96 15.48
N ASP A 14 -22.44 -4.49 16.60
CA ASP A 14 -21.63 -3.26 16.58
C ASP A 14 -20.17 -3.48 16.15
N ALA A 15 -19.66 -4.71 16.18
CA ALA A 15 -18.28 -5.00 15.79
C ALA A 15 -18.17 -6.28 14.97
N THR A 16 -17.32 -6.24 13.94
CA THR A 16 -17.02 -7.39 13.09
C THR A 16 -15.51 -7.52 12.94
N LEU A 17 -15.01 -8.73 13.16
CA LEU A 17 -13.63 -9.10 12.86
C LEU A 17 -13.64 -10.15 11.78
N SER A 18 -12.87 -9.94 10.71
CA SER A 18 -12.68 -10.92 9.66
C SER A 18 -11.19 -11.22 9.49
N PHE A 19 -10.92 -12.46 9.13
CA PHE A 19 -9.60 -12.95 8.80
C PHE A 19 -9.64 -13.61 7.43
N ASP A 20 -8.76 -13.17 6.54
CA ASP A 20 -8.65 -13.69 5.19
C ASP A 20 -7.24 -14.17 4.90
N TYR A 21 -7.14 -15.32 4.26
CA TYR A 21 -5.89 -15.86 3.75
C TYR A 21 -6.01 -16.15 2.26
N PHE A 22 -5.07 -15.61 1.50
CA PHE A 22 -4.97 -15.82 0.06
C PHE A 22 -3.57 -16.34 -0.27
N ARG A 23 -3.53 -17.42 -1.05
CA ARG A 23 -2.30 -17.92 -1.66
C ARG A 23 -2.44 -17.88 -3.16
N THR A 24 -1.49 -17.22 -3.82
CA THR A 24 -1.35 -17.24 -5.27
C THR A 24 -0.01 -17.89 -5.61
N GLN A 25 -0.04 -18.93 -6.40
CA GLN A 25 1.15 -19.59 -6.91
C GLN A 25 1.22 -19.35 -8.42
N PHE A 26 2.40 -18.96 -8.88
CA PHE A 26 2.64 -18.66 -10.28
C PHE A 26 3.45 -19.80 -10.90
N TYR A 27 3.01 -20.27 -12.05
CA TYR A 27 3.69 -21.26 -12.88
C TYR A 27 4.07 -20.58 -14.20
N ASN A 28 5.30 -20.77 -14.67
CA ASN A 28 5.80 -20.21 -15.91
C ASN A 28 5.55 -18.69 -16.00
N GLN A 29 5.99 -17.98 -14.96
CA GLN A 29 5.76 -16.53 -14.84
C GLN A 29 6.69 -15.76 -15.74
N VAL A 30 6.15 -14.78 -16.49
CA VAL A 30 6.96 -13.75 -17.13
C VAL A 30 7.53 -12.83 -16.05
N VAL A 31 8.84 -12.70 -16.02
CA VAL A 31 9.57 -11.81 -15.11
C VAL A 31 10.11 -10.64 -15.90
N ALA A 32 9.91 -9.43 -15.39
CA ALA A 32 10.63 -8.23 -15.79
C ALA A 32 11.77 -8.02 -14.78
N ASP A 33 12.94 -8.51 -15.11
CA ASP A 33 14.12 -8.45 -14.24
C ASP A 33 14.84 -7.11 -14.43
N GLN A 34 14.82 -6.29 -13.38
CA GLN A 34 15.49 -4.99 -13.31
C GLN A 34 16.79 -5.06 -12.49
N GLU A 35 17.15 -6.24 -12.01
CA GLU A 35 18.28 -6.45 -11.11
C GLU A 35 19.50 -7.05 -11.85
N TYR A 36 19.30 -7.50 -13.08
CA TYR A 36 20.36 -8.03 -13.93
C TYR A 36 21.33 -6.95 -14.36
N SER A 37 20.83 -5.77 -14.72
CA SER A 37 21.61 -4.63 -15.20
C SER A 37 20.96 -3.32 -14.74
N ALA A 38 21.78 -2.31 -14.44
CA ALA A 38 21.31 -0.97 -14.12
C ALA A 38 20.69 -0.24 -15.34
N THR A 39 20.97 -0.69 -16.56
CA THR A 39 20.58 -0.03 -17.81
C THR A 39 19.61 -0.82 -18.67
N GLU A 40 19.37 -2.09 -18.34
CA GLU A 40 18.55 -3.00 -19.13
C GLU A 40 17.51 -3.70 -18.28
N VAL A 41 16.32 -3.90 -18.83
CA VAL A 41 15.29 -4.73 -18.25
C VAL A 41 15.17 -6.01 -19.07
N MET A 42 15.40 -7.14 -18.42
CA MET A 42 15.28 -8.46 -19.07
C MET A 42 13.87 -9.02 -18.88
N PHE A 43 13.29 -9.53 -19.98
CA PHE A 43 12.01 -10.22 -19.95
C PHE A 43 12.22 -11.68 -20.30
N TYR A 44 11.87 -12.56 -19.38
CA TYR A 44 11.95 -14.01 -19.60
C TYR A 44 10.88 -14.75 -18.80
N ASN A 45 10.63 -15.99 -19.19
CA ASN A 45 9.76 -16.88 -18.44
C ASN A 45 10.61 -17.69 -17.46
N THR A 46 10.22 -17.71 -16.20
CA THR A 46 10.85 -18.57 -15.20
C THR A 46 9.92 -19.71 -14.81
N ASP A 47 10.46 -20.93 -14.81
CA ASP A 47 9.78 -22.13 -14.29
C ASP A 47 10.00 -22.33 -12.79
N GLY A 48 10.67 -21.37 -12.15
CA GLY A 48 10.96 -21.41 -10.73
C GLY A 48 9.71 -21.16 -9.87
N ARG A 49 9.82 -21.53 -8.60
CA ARG A 49 8.74 -21.35 -7.63
C ARG A 49 8.56 -19.85 -7.34
N SER A 50 7.39 -19.31 -7.70
CA SER A 50 6.98 -17.95 -7.37
C SER A 50 5.62 -18.00 -6.69
N TYR A 51 5.46 -17.27 -5.59
CA TYR A 51 4.21 -17.25 -4.83
C TYR A 51 3.99 -15.92 -4.12
N THR A 52 2.75 -15.73 -3.70
CA THR A 52 2.36 -14.65 -2.79
C THR A 52 1.36 -15.21 -1.79
N ASP A 53 1.70 -15.14 -0.52
CA ASP A 53 0.81 -15.43 0.61
C ASP A 53 0.39 -14.10 1.24
N THR A 54 -0.90 -13.91 1.37
CA THR A 54 -1.47 -12.69 1.97
C THR A 54 -2.37 -13.08 3.13
N TYR A 55 -2.10 -12.50 4.28
CA TYR A 55 -2.89 -12.61 5.50
C TYR A 55 -3.47 -11.24 5.80
N GLN A 56 -4.79 -11.16 5.93
CA GLN A 56 -5.48 -9.91 6.21
C GLN A 56 -6.42 -10.07 7.39
N VAL A 57 -6.42 -9.07 8.25
CA VAL A 57 -7.36 -8.93 9.37
C VAL A 57 -8.06 -7.59 9.22
N ASP A 58 -9.39 -7.62 9.17
CA ASP A 58 -10.22 -6.42 9.09
C ASP A 58 -11.10 -6.33 10.34
N PHE A 59 -11.15 -5.16 10.94
CA PHE A 59 -11.97 -4.85 12.08
C PHE A 59 -12.85 -3.65 11.79
N ASN A 60 -14.18 -3.84 11.88
CA ASN A 60 -15.16 -2.78 11.77
C ASN A 60 -15.88 -2.65 13.12
N TRP A 61 -16.06 -1.42 13.58
CA TRP A 61 -16.69 -1.14 14.83
C TRP A 61 -17.45 0.19 14.80
N THR A 62 -18.71 0.15 15.25
CA THR A 62 -19.57 1.33 15.42
C THR A 62 -19.90 1.51 16.91
N PRO A 63 -18.95 2.04 17.73
CA PRO A 63 -19.08 2.11 19.20
C PRO A 63 -20.28 2.95 19.66
N VAL A 64 -20.61 3.97 18.89
CA VAL A 64 -21.76 4.83 19.12
C VAL A 64 -22.37 5.23 17.78
N GLU A 65 -23.63 5.62 17.77
CA GLU A 65 -24.27 6.09 16.54
C GLU A 65 -23.42 7.12 15.81
N ARG A 66 -23.23 6.91 14.51
CA ARG A 66 -22.53 7.84 13.61
C ARG A 66 -21.02 7.93 13.80
N LEU A 67 -20.41 7.07 14.60
CA LEU A 67 -18.96 6.90 14.69
C LEU A 67 -18.62 5.52 14.16
N ASP A 68 -17.95 5.48 13.01
CA ASP A 68 -17.50 4.25 12.37
C ASP A 68 -15.98 4.19 12.44
N ILE A 69 -15.45 3.06 12.88
CA ILE A 69 -14.03 2.78 12.98
C ILE A 69 -13.74 1.55 12.13
N PHE A 70 -12.85 1.69 11.19
CA PHE A 70 -12.34 0.59 10.37
C PHE A 70 -10.83 0.49 10.55
N ALA A 71 -10.35 -0.69 10.88
CA ALA A 71 -8.93 -0.99 10.94
C ALA A 71 -8.64 -2.23 10.11
N THR A 72 -7.55 -2.20 9.35
CA THR A 72 -7.06 -3.36 8.61
C THR A 72 -5.57 -3.50 8.78
N TYR A 73 -5.13 -4.75 8.90
CA TYR A 73 -3.72 -5.13 8.86
C TYR A 73 -3.54 -6.22 7.83
N ARG A 74 -2.63 -6.01 6.89
CA ARG A 74 -2.26 -6.98 5.87
C ARG A 74 -0.79 -7.30 5.98
N TYR A 75 -0.46 -8.58 6.04
CA TYR A 75 0.89 -9.11 5.89
C TYR A 75 0.99 -9.85 4.57
N THR A 76 2.07 -9.60 3.82
CA THR A 76 2.31 -10.22 2.51
C THR A 76 3.70 -10.84 2.51
N ASP A 77 3.76 -12.14 2.29
CA ASP A 77 4.97 -12.88 1.98
C ASP A 77 4.96 -13.19 0.48
N SER A 78 5.88 -12.62 -0.26
CA SER A 78 5.96 -12.77 -1.71
C SER A 78 7.37 -13.14 -2.14
N SER A 79 7.46 -14.14 -2.99
CA SER A 79 8.72 -14.62 -3.51
C SER A 79 8.63 -14.83 -5.02
N MET A 80 9.74 -14.59 -5.69
CA MET A 80 9.92 -14.83 -7.12
C MET A 80 11.25 -15.49 -7.38
N THR A 81 11.33 -16.26 -8.46
CA THR A 81 12.58 -16.87 -8.91
C THR A 81 13.15 -16.03 -10.05
N LEU A 82 14.44 -15.69 -9.93
CA LEU A 82 15.22 -15.01 -10.97
C LEU A 82 16.24 -15.98 -11.54
N ASP A 83 16.46 -15.93 -12.87
CA ASP A 83 17.51 -16.65 -13.55
C ASP A 83 18.80 -15.80 -13.50
N ARG A 84 19.93 -16.45 -13.23
CA ARG A 84 21.24 -15.79 -13.18
C ARG A 84 22.01 -15.95 -14.50
N PRO A 85 22.95 -15.04 -14.77
CA PRO A 85 23.81 -15.13 -15.96
C PRO A 85 24.64 -16.40 -16.03
N ASP A 86 24.96 -16.99 -14.88
CA ASP A 86 25.72 -18.26 -14.76
C ASP A 86 24.85 -19.50 -15.00
N GLY A 87 23.58 -19.34 -15.38
CA GLY A 87 22.58 -20.39 -15.57
C GLY A 87 21.98 -20.91 -14.27
N GLY A 88 22.34 -20.33 -13.11
CA GLY A 88 21.75 -20.62 -11.82
C GLY A 88 20.37 -19.96 -11.65
N ARG A 89 19.65 -20.37 -10.60
CA ARG A 89 18.39 -19.76 -10.18
C ARG A 89 18.48 -19.32 -8.73
N VAL A 90 17.89 -18.17 -8.44
CA VAL A 90 17.80 -17.66 -7.08
C VAL A 90 16.35 -17.28 -6.76
N GLN A 91 15.90 -17.66 -5.58
CA GLN A 91 14.61 -17.25 -5.07
C GLN A 91 14.80 -16.01 -4.18
N VAL A 92 14.10 -14.94 -4.50
CA VAL A 92 14.19 -13.67 -3.81
C VAL A 92 12.80 -13.15 -3.43
N GLU A 93 12.74 -12.31 -2.42
CA GLU A 93 11.52 -11.56 -2.11
C GLU A 93 11.18 -10.62 -3.28
N ARG A 94 9.91 -10.55 -3.66
CA ARG A 94 9.48 -9.69 -4.77
C ARG A 94 9.76 -8.22 -4.44
N PRO A 95 10.47 -7.49 -5.30
CA PRO A 95 10.79 -6.09 -5.04
C PRO A 95 9.55 -5.20 -5.07
N LEU A 96 9.58 -4.09 -4.33
CA LEU A 96 8.55 -3.06 -4.23
C LEU A 96 7.19 -3.58 -3.70
N VAL A 97 7.17 -4.73 -3.06
CA VAL A 97 6.01 -5.27 -2.35
C VAL A 97 6.20 -5.03 -0.86
N SER A 98 5.31 -4.25 -0.26
CA SER A 98 5.37 -3.98 1.19
C SER A 98 5.05 -5.25 1.98
N ARG A 99 5.93 -5.63 2.92
CA ARG A 99 5.77 -6.81 3.79
C ARG A 99 4.51 -6.73 4.64
N TYR A 100 4.14 -5.53 5.06
CA TYR A 100 2.88 -5.30 5.76
C TYR A 100 2.33 -3.90 5.48
N LYS A 101 1.01 -3.77 5.60
CA LYS A 101 0.30 -2.50 5.60
C LYS A 101 -0.73 -2.51 6.72
N ALA A 102 -0.83 -1.39 7.43
CA ALA A 102 -1.89 -1.15 8.39
C ALA A 102 -2.64 0.12 8.01
N LEU A 103 -3.94 0.11 8.21
CA LEU A 103 -4.79 1.27 7.98
C LEU A 103 -5.79 1.37 9.12
N LEU A 104 -5.99 2.58 9.61
CA LEU A 104 -7.04 2.96 10.54
C LEU A 104 -7.81 4.11 9.92
N ASN A 105 -9.11 3.92 9.74
CA ASN A 105 -10.03 4.96 9.33
C ASN A 105 -11.03 5.22 10.46
N ILE A 106 -11.29 6.48 10.74
CA ILE A 106 -12.29 6.94 11.71
C ILE A 106 -13.18 7.93 10.99
N GLN A 107 -14.46 7.62 10.94
CA GLN A 107 -15.48 8.49 10.37
C GLN A 107 -16.51 8.88 11.43
N TYR A 108 -16.77 10.15 11.57
CA TYR A 108 -17.80 10.68 12.43
C TYR A 108 -18.77 11.57 11.65
N ALA A 109 -20.07 11.29 11.77
CA ALA A 109 -21.12 12.08 11.15
C ALA A 109 -21.98 12.77 12.22
N THR A 110 -22.22 14.07 12.08
CA THR A 110 -23.15 14.80 12.94
C THR A 110 -24.61 14.38 12.65
N ARG A 111 -25.52 14.79 13.53
CA ARG A 111 -26.97 14.54 13.35
C ARG A 111 -27.45 14.98 11.97
N PHE A 112 -28.26 14.13 11.32
CA PHE A 112 -28.72 14.28 9.93
C PHE A 112 -27.60 14.31 8.88
N ARG A 113 -26.38 13.83 9.22
CA ARG A 113 -25.21 13.83 8.34
C ARG A 113 -24.91 15.21 7.72
N ARG A 114 -25.15 16.29 8.49
CA ARG A 114 -24.86 17.65 8.02
C ARG A 114 -23.36 17.89 7.86
N TRP A 115 -22.57 17.33 8.78
CA TRP A 115 -21.12 17.32 8.71
C TRP A 115 -20.66 15.89 8.82
N THR A 116 -19.65 15.56 8.03
CA THR A 116 -18.92 14.29 8.12
C THR A 116 -17.44 14.60 8.22
N PHE A 117 -16.79 14.01 9.21
CA PHE A 117 -15.36 14.09 9.43
C PHE A 117 -14.78 12.70 9.16
N ASP A 118 -13.77 12.65 8.36
CA ASP A 118 -13.08 11.42 7.99
C ASP A 118 -11.58 11.60 8.22
N ALA A 119 -10.95 10.65 8.89
CA ALA A 119 -9.51 10.64 9.15
C ALA A 119 -8.97 9.24 8.91
N THR A 120 -7.89 9.16 8.15
CA THR A 120 -7.23 7.90 7.83
C THR A 120 -5.75 7.98 8.16
N ALA A 121 -5.25 7.01 8.90
CA ALA A 121 -3.84 6.76 9.12
C ALA A 121 -3.45 5.48 8.39
N GLN A 122 -2.44 5.53 7.54
CA GLN A 122 -1.90 4.38 6.84
C GLN A 122 -0.43 4.21 7.20
N LEU A 123 -0.03 3.01 7.59
CA LEU A 123 1.37 2.63 7.80
C LEU A 123 1.77 1.67 6.68
N ASN A 124 2.82 2.02 5.95
CA ASN A 124 3.44 1.16 4.95
C ASN A 124 4.71 0.56 5.55
N GLY A 125 4.80 -0.75 5.56
CA GLY A 125 5.96 -1.50 6.02
C GLY A 125 7.11 -1.45 5.02
N PRO A 126 8.29 -1.94 5.41
CA PRO A 126 9.42 -2.02 4.50
C PRO A 126 9.11 -2.92 3.31
N MET A 127 9.75 -2.62 2.20
CA MET A 127 9.72 -3.43 0.99
C MET A 127 11.15 -3.62 0.49
N ARG A 128 11.41 -4.78 -0.11
CA ARG A 128 12.69 -5.03 -0.76
C ARG A 128 12.83 -4.09 -1.95
N LEU A 129 13.98 -3.46 -2.06
CA LEU A 129 14.33 -2.65 -3.24
C LEU A 129 15.02 -3.53 -4.28
N PRO A 130 14.88 -3.23 -5.58
CA PRO A 130 15.68 -3.86 -6.62
C PRO A 130 17.16 -3.69 -6.32
N SER A 131 17.96 -4.74 -6.48
CA SER A 131 19.38 -4.68 -6.24
C SER A 131 20.06 -3.72 -7.22
N GLN A 132 20.96 -2.88 -6.72
CA GLN A 132 21.72 -1.93 -7.52
C GLN A 132 23.09 -2.49 -7.92
N THR A 133 23.48 -3.65 -7.38
CA THR A 133 24.79 -4.26 -7.59
C THR A 133 24.80 -5.32 -8.69
N GLY A 134 23.66 -5.62 -9.31
CA GLY A 134 23.49 -6.76 -10.21
C GLY A 134 23.44 -8.12 -9.50
N ASP A 135 23.52 -8.13 -8.17
CA ASP A 135 23.34 -9.34 -7.37
C ASP A 135 21.99 -9.31 -6.64
N PRO A 136 20.99 -10.08 -7.08
CA PRO A 136 19.65 -10.09 -6.47
C PRO A 136 19.62 -10.67 -5.05
N THR A 137 20.72 -11.26 -4.57
CA THR A 137 20.82 -11.73 -3.18
C THR A 137 21.10 -10.59 -2.20
N VAL A 138 21.60 -9.46 -2.66
CA VAL A 138 21.80 -8.27 -1.85
C VAL A 138 20.43 -7.65 -1.55
N THR A 139 20.04 -7.68 -0.29
CA THR A 139 18.73 -7.21 0.16
C THR A 139 18.84 -5.83 0.77
N GLU A 140 18.31 -4.84 0.08
CA GLU A 140 18.07 -3.50 0.60
C GLU A 140 16.58 -3.33 0.89
N LEU A 141 16.25 -2.71 2.01
CA LEU A 141 14.88 -2.47 2.43
C LEU A 141 14.59 -0.97 2.47
N SER A 142 13.42 -0.60 1.98
CA SER A 142 12.90 0.74 2.19
C SER A 142 12.58 0.96 3.68
N PRO A 143 12.62 2.20 4.17
CA PRO A 143 12.09 2.51 5.49
C PRO A 143 10.55 2.28 5.51
N LYS A 144 10.03 2.00 6.70
CA LYS A 144 8.58 2.08 6.94
C LYS A 144 8.17 3.56 7.04
N TYR A 145 6.96 3.87 6.57
CA TYR A 145 6.48 5.25 6.61
C TYR A 145 4.96 5.34 6.81
N PRO A 146 4.49 6.32 7.62
CA PRO A 146 3.08 6.63 7.75
C PRO A 146 2.63 7.67 6.73
N VAL A 147 1.36 7.58 6.33
CA VAL A 147 0.66 8.62 5.55
C VAL A 147 -0.68 8.89 6.21
N PHE A 148 -1.03 10.17 6.36
CA PHE A 148 -2.26 10.60 7.00
C PHE A 148 -3.13 11.38 6.02
N PHE A 149 -4.43 11.15 6.10
CA PHE A 149 -5.45 11.79 5.29
C PHE A 149 -6.56 12.32 6.20
N ALA A 150 -7.14 13.44 5.85
CA ALA A 150 -8.37 13.90 6.50
C ALA A 150 -9.26 14.63 5.51
N GLN A 151 -10.55 14.50 5.71
CA GLN A 151 -11.58 15.19 4.94
C GLN A 151 -12.70 15.65 5.86
N VAL A 152 -13.22 16.84 5.60
CA VAL A 152 -14.45 17.31 6.16
C VAL A 152 -15.44 17.57 5.02
N SER A 153 -16.68 17.10 5.22
CA SER A 153 -17.75 17.28 4.25
C SER A 153 -18.95 17.94 4.91
N ARG A 154 -19.62 18.80 4.17
CA ARG A 154 -20.84 19.46 4.60
C ARG A 154 -21.96 19.27 3.59
N LYS A 155 -23.07 18.72 4.04
CA LYS A 155 -24.28 18.54 3.24
C LYS A 155 -25.23 19.71 3.45
N ILE A 156 -25.61 20.38 2.35
CA ILE A 156 -26.54 21.49 2.31
C ILE A 156 -27.64 21.15 1.30
N LYS A 157 -28.74 20.61 1.76
CA LYS A 157 -29.83 20.11 0.89
C LYS A 157 -29.30 19.07 -0.11
N LYS A 158 -29.27 19.42 -1.40
CA LYS A 158 -28.79 18.58 -2.51
C LYS A 158 -27.31 18.80 -2.81
N LEU A 159 -26.61 19.67 -2.09
CA LEU A 159 -25.23 20.02 -2.32
C LEU A 159 -24.35 19.45 -1.21
N ASP A 160 -23.30 18.73 -1.58
CA ASP A 160 -22.23 18.28 -0.71
C ASP A 160 -20.95 19.05 -1.04
N LEU A 161 -20.44 19.80 -0.07
CA LEU A 161 -19.14 20.46 -0.14
C LEU A 161 -18.13 19.64 0.65
N TYR A 162 -16.93 19.46 0.12
CA TYR A 162 -15.87 18.78 0.85
C TYR A 162 -14.52 19.44 0.67
N LEU A 163 -13.74 19.40 1.74
CA LEU A 163 -12.37 19.86 1.81
C LEU A 163 -11.53 18.74 2.43
N GLY A 164 -10.43 18.40 1.82
CA GLY A 164 -9.54 17.38 2.34
C GLY A 164 -8.07 17.70 2.17
N CYS A 165 -7.27 16.91 2.87
CA CYS A 165 -5.82 16.96 2.81
C CYS A 165 -5.27 15.53 2.73
N GLU A 166 -4.48 15.27 1.71
CA GLU A 166 -3.69 14.04 1.56
C GLU A 166 -2.28 14.28 2.08
N ASN A 167 -1.69 13.23 2.64
CA ASN A 167 -0.33 13.25 3.17
C ASN A 167 -0.08 14.41 4.14
N ILE A 168 -0.92 14.53 5.16
CA ILE A 168 -0.88 15.61 6.17
C ILE A 168 0.51 15.72 6.81
N GLY A 169 1.17 14.58 7.04
CA GLY A 169 2.53 14.50 7.57
C GLY A 169 3.61 15.03 6.63
N ASN A 170 3.25 15.37 5.38
CA ASN A 170 4.19 15.82 4.34
C ASN A 170 5.36 14.85 4.11
N TYR A 171 5.13 13.55 4.30
CA TYR A 171 6.15 12.54 4.07
C TYR A 171 6.50 12.48 2.57
N LYS A 172 7.78 12.44 2.26
CA LYS A 172 8.28 12.26 0.90
C LYS A 172 9.47 11.29 0.94
N GLN A 173 9.60 10.51 -0.10
CA GLN A 173 10.83 9.76 -0.34
C GLN A 173 11.95 10.73 -0.65
N GLU A 174 13.03 10.63 0.09
CA GLU A 174 14.28 11.31 -0.22
C GLU A 174 15.00 10.55 -1.34
N HIS A 175 15.61 11.28 -2.27
CA HIS A 175 16.40 10.73 -3.39
C HIS A 175 15.68 9.61 -4.18
N PRO A 176 14.51 9.89 -4.80
CA PRO A 176 13.74 8.87 -5.53
C PRO A 176 14.42 8.40 -6.82
N ILE A 177 15.43 9.14 -7.28
CA ILE A 177 16.26 8.82 -8.44
C ILE A 177 17.71 8.83 -7.98
N LEU A 178 18.40 7.71 -8.16
CA LEU A 178 19.82 7.62 -7.86
C LEU A 178 20.63 8.30 -8.98
N ALA A 179 21.70 9.00 -8.59
CA ALA A 179 22.56 9.78 -9.50
C ALA A 179 21.77 10.68 -10.47
N ALA A 180 20.73 11.38 -9.96
CA ALA A 180 19.86 12.23 -10.77
C ALA A 180 20.60 13.40 -11.46
N ASP A 181 21.74 13.80 -10.91
CA ASP A 181 22.67 14.79 -11.47
C ASP A 181 23.53 14.26 -12.64
N GLN A 182 23.57 12.92 -12.82
CA GLN A 182 24.35 12.24 -13.85
C GLN A 182 23.49 11.26 -14.67
N PRO A 183 22.51 11.73 -15.44
CA PRO A 183 21.48 10.89 -16.06
C PRO A 183 22.02 9.92 -17.13
N PHE A 184 23.25 10.11 -17.59
CA PHE A 184 23.90 9.22 -18.56
C PHE A 184 24.98 8.31 -17.94
N SER A 185 25.12 8.33 -16.61
CA SER A 185 26.04 7.44 -15.91
C SER A 185 25.40 6.06 -15.66
N THR A 186 26.25 5.04 -15.48
CA THR A 186 25.83 3.69 -15.09
C THR A 186 25.23 3.63 -13.67
N ALA A 187 25.42 4.68 -12.87
CA ALA A 187 24.85 4.81 -11.53
C ALA A 187 23.43 5.41 -11.54
N PHE A 188 22.96 5.95 -12.68
CA PHE A 188 21.61 6.50 -12.78
C PHE A 188 20.58 5.39 -12.69
N ASN A 189 19.64 5.51 -11.75
CA ASN A 189 18.54 4.57 -11.61
C ASN A 189 17.27 5.25 -11.11
N SER A 190 16.17 5.11 -11.86
CA SER A 190 14.84 5.60 -11.53
C SER A 190 13.85 4.51 -11.08
N SER A 191 14.30 3.25 -10.95
CA SER A 191 13.44 2.11 -10.60
C SER A 191 13.17 1.96 -9.09
N VAL A 192 13.81 2.77 -8.24
CA VAL A 192 13.82 2.64 -6.77
C VAL A 192 12.77 3.54 -6.09
N VAL A 193 11.68 3.85 -6.77
CA VAL A 193 10.59 4.65 -6.19
C VAL A 193 9.70 3.74 -5.34
N TRP A 194 9.75 3.90 -4.02
CA TRP A 194 9.01 3.10 -3.05
C TRP A 194 8.02 3.91 -2.20
N GLY A 195 8.13 5.23 -2.17
CA GLY A 195 7.34 6.12 -1.33
C GLY A 195 6.71 7.29 -2.07
N PRO A 196 5.93 8.13 -1.39
CA PRO A 196 5.33 9.30 -2.00
C PRO A 196 6.39 10.28 -2.53
N LEU A 197 6.26 10.69 -3.78
CA LEU A 197 7.11 11.73 -4.39
C LEU A 197 6.58 13.13 -4.10
N ARG A 198 5.27 13.26 -3.92
CA ARG A 198 4.60 14.53 -3.63
C ARG A 198 4.30 14.62 -2.14
N GLY A 199 4.51 15.79 -1.59
CA GLY A 199 4.15 16.11 -0.22
C GLY A 199 2.65 16.29 -0.02
N ARG A 200 2.33 17.15 0.93
CA ARG A 200 0.95 17.49 1.29
C ARG A 200 0.17 18.04 0.10
N LYS A 201 -1.07 17.59 -0.08
CA LYS A 201 -1.97 18.04 -1.13
C LYS A 201 -3.34 18.36 -0.52
N PHE A 202 -3.81 19.57 -0.77
CA PHE A 202 -5.16 19.99 -0.41
C PHE A 202 -6.07 19.89 -1.63
N TYR A 203 -7.32 19.51 -1.38
CA TYR A 203 -8.34 19.50 -2.39
C TYR A 203 -9.67 20.01 -1.83
N ILE A 204 -10.45 20.64 -2.69
CA ILE A 204 -11.82 21.07 -2.43
C ILE A 204 -12.69 20.57 -3.56
N GLY A 205 -13.90 20.17 -3.23
CA GLY A 205 -14.85 19.71 -4.24
C GLY A 205 -16.29 19.93 -3.84
N LEU A 206 -17.14 19.76 -4.84
CA LEU A 206 -18.56 19.98 -4.76
C LEU A 206 -19.25 18.84 -5.51
N ARG A 207 -20.29 18.26 -4.90
CA ARG A 207 -21.16 17.28 -5.51
C ARG A 207 -22.61 17.76 -5.46
N TRP A 208 -23.24 17.78 -6.59
CA TRP A 208 -24.67 18.09 -6.69
C TRP A 208 -25.46 16.81 -6.91
N ASN A 209 -26.42 16.53 -5.99
CA ASN A 209 -27.31 15.38 -6.07
C ASN A 209 -28.62 15.81 -6.76
N LEU A 210 -28.87 15.29 -7.95
CA LEU A 210 -30.03 15.64 -8.76
C LEU A 210 -31.35 15.01 -8.26
N TYR A 211 -31.26 13.93 -7.42
CA TYR A 211 -32.40 13.19 -6.87
C TYR A 211 -32.54 13.36 -5.36
#